data_b1ea2e2701d9b9da44d72c38c13cb67f
#
_entry.id   b1ea2e2701d9b9da44d72c38c13cb67f
#
_cell.length_a   1.000
_cell.length_b   1.000
_cell.length_c   1.000
_cell.angle_alpha   90.00
_cell.angle_beta   90.00
_cell.angle_gamma   90.00
#
_symmetry.space_group_name_H-M   'P 1'
#
loop_
_entity.id
_entity.type
_entity.pdbx_description
1 polymer ?
#
loop_
_entity_poly.entity_id
_entity_poly.type
_entity_poly.pdbx_seq_one_letter_code
_entity_poly.pdbx_strand_id
1 'polypeptide(L)'
;GLKPLVKIASGGETSRLMLALKNVLAAADYIPTLIFDEIDQGIGGRVGFVVGEKMWHLGRRHQVMCVTHLPQLAAFGDEHYRVSKQVSGDRTLTGVEKLISHNRERELAQMAGTTGETGLKAAAELVISARQRQAAAP
;
A
#
# COMPACT_ATOMS: atom_id res chain seq x y z
N GLY A 1 -14.09 30.83 -8.14
CA GLY A 1 -14.92 30.56 -6.97
C GLY A 1 -14.61 29.17 -6.38
N LEU A 2 -14.98 28.94 -5.13
CA LEU A 2 -14.83 27.64 -4.46
C LEU A 2 -15.63 26.57 -5.23
N LYS A 3 -14.97 25.46 -5.56
CA LYS A 3 -15.61 24.30 -6.20
C LYS A 3 -15.62 23.13 -5.20
N PRO A 4 -16.63 22.24 -5.24
CA PRO A 4 -16.64 21.05 -4.40
C PRO A 4 -15.41 20.18 -4.66
N LEU A 5 -14.78 19.66 -3.59
CA LEU A 5 -13.57 18.84 -3.65
C LEU A 5 -13.72 17.64 -4.61
N VAL A 6 -14.88 17.00 -4.57
CA VAL A 6 -15.25 15.86 -5.45
C VAL A 6 -15.16 16.18 -6.95
N LYS A 7 -15.24 17.46 -7.34
CA LYS A 7 -15.17 17.90 -8.75
C LYS A 7 -13.76 18.26 -9.19
N ILE A 8 -12.80 18.34 -8.27
CA ILE A 8 -11.46 18.89 -8.55
C ILE A 8 -10.35 17.90 -8.23
N ALA A 9 -10.52 17.08 -7.19
CA ALA A 9 -9.51 16.13 -6.76
C ALA A 9 -9.62 14.80 -7.51
N SER A 10 -8.49 14.24 -7.88
CA SER A 10 -8.41 12.84 -8.36
C SER A 10 -8.69 11.86 -7.23
N GLY A 11 -9.02 10.59 -7.57
CA GLY A 11 -9.21 9.53 -6.58
C GLY A 11 -8.04 9.39 -5.63
N GLY A 12 -6.81 9.40 -6.15
CA GLY A 12 -5.59 9.32 -5.35
C GLY A 12 -5.39 10.53 -4.41
N GLU A 13 -5.71 11.75 -4.84
CA GLU A 13 -5.63 12.94 -3.99
C GLU A 13 -6.64 12.90 -2.84
N THR A 14 -7.87 12.48 -3.15
CA THR A 14 -8.93 12.31 -2.15
C THR A 14 -8.55 11.24 -1.12
N SER A 15 -8.01 10.09 -1.55
CA SER A 15 -7.57 9.00 -0.68
C SER A 15 -6.43 9.45 0.25
N ARG A 16 -5.45 10.21 -0.27
CA ARG A 16 -4.35 10.76 0.53
C ARG A 16 -4.81 11.82 1.53
N LEU A 17 -5.75 12.69 1.13
CA LEU A 17 -6.36 13.65 2.06
C LEU A 17 -7.11 12.93 3.18
N MET A 18 -7.88 11.89 2.84
CA MET A 18 -8.58 11.06 3.83
C MET A 18 -7.59 10.36 4.78
N LEU A 19 -6.48 9.82 4.26
CA LEU A 19 -5.41 9.24 5.09
C LEU A 19 -4.86 10.26 6.09
N ALA A 20 -4.59 11.49 5.65
CA ALA A 20 -4.08 12.55 6.52
C ALA A 20 -5.08 12.89 7.62
N LEU A 21 -6.37 13.06 7.28
CA LEU A 21 -7.44 13.31 8.25
C LEU A 21 -7.58 12.18 9.26
N LYS A 22 -7.56 10.91 8.79
CA LYS A 22 -7.65 9.73 9.66
C LYS A 22 -6.46 9.62 10.61
N ASN A 23 -5.24 9.97 10.18
CA ASN A 23 -4.09 10.01 11.09
C ASN A 23 -4.25 11.05 12.20
N VAL A 24 -4.82 12.23 11.90
CA VAL A 24 -5.07 13.28 12.90
C VAL A 24 -6.19 12.88 13.86
N LEU A 25 -7.24 12.25 13.36
CA LEU A 25 -8.45 11.91 14.12
C LEU A 25 -8.42 10.49 14.71
N ALA A 26 -7.34 9.74 14.52
CA ALA A 26 -7.26 8.31 14.89
C ALA A 26 -7.59 8.03 16.36
N ALA A 27 -7.34 8.97 17.26
CA ALA A 27 -7.65 8.81 18.68
C ALA A 27 -9.15 8.92 19.00
N ALA A 28 -9.91 9.60 18.15
CA ALA A 28 -11.35 9.84 18.31
C ALA A 28 -12.22 9.03 17.35
N ASP A 29 -11.60 8.26 16.45
CA ASP A 29 -12.30 7.52 15.40
C ASP A 29 -12.54 6.07 15.83
N TYR A 30 -13.81 5.68 15.88
CA TYR A 30 -14.24 4.33 16.28
C TYR A 30 -14.41 3.36 15.09
N ILE A 31 -14.04 3.76 13.87
CA ILE A 31 -14.16 2.90 12.70
C ILE A 31 -13.07 1.82 12.75
N PRO A 32 -13.44 0.51 12.86
CA PRO A 32 -12.45 -0.54 13.08
C PRO A 32 -11.61 -0.87 11.84
N THR A 33 -12.17 -0.72 10.63
CA THR A 33 -11.53 -1.11 9.38
C THR A 33 -11.58 0.03 8.35
N LEU A 34 -10.44 0.32 7.75
CA LEU A 34 -10.28 1.33 6.72
C LEU A 34 -9.72 0.68 5.45
N ILE A 35 -10.33 0.99 4.31
CA ILE A 35 -9.91 0.49 3.00
C ILE A 35 -9.49 1.68 2.15
N PHE A 36 -8.25 1.64 1.65
CA PHE A 36 -7.70 2.64 0.74
C PHE A 36 -7.46 2.02 -0.63
N ASP A 37 -8.11 2.59 -1.62
CA ASP A 37 -7.91 2.28 -3.03
C ASP A 37 -7.38 3.52 -3.76
N GLU A 38 -6.61 3.30 -4.85
CA GLU A 38 -6.00 4.36 -5.68
C GLU A 38 -5.11 5.35 -4.91
N ILE A 39 -4.69 5.06 -3.68
CA ILE A 39 -3.92 5.99 -2.84
C ILE A 39 -2.56 6.33 -3.44
N ASP A 40 -2.00 5.44 -4.23
CA ASP A 40 -0.72 5.56 -4.91
C ASP A 40 -0.83 6.11 -6.34
N GLN A 41 -2.03 6.47 -6.80
CA GLN A 41 -2.24 7.07 -8.11
C GLN A 41 -1.50 8.41 -8.23
N GLY A 42 -0.66 8.52 -9.24
CA GLY A 42 0.09 9.75 -9.56
C GLY A 42 1.24 10.08 -8.61
N ILE A 43 1.68 9.13 -7.76
CA ILE A 43 2.86 9.31 -6.91
C ILE A 43 3.97 8.32 -7.25
N GLY A 44 5.21 8.70 -6.97
CA GLY A 44 6.39 7.86 -7.14
C GLY A 44 6.88 7.25 -5.83
N GLY A 45 7.89 6.40 -5.93
CA GLY A 45 8.39 5.58 -4.84
C GLY A 45 8.76 6.36 -3.56
N ARG A 46 9.34 7.56 -3.67
CA ARG A 46 9.68 8.40 -2.51
C ARG A 46 8.45 8.76 -1.68
N VAL A 47 7.37 9.18 -2.35
CA VAL A 47 6.10 9.50 -1.70
C VAL A 47 5.41 8.23 -1.22
N GLY A 48 5.55 7.12 -1.96
CA GLY A 48 5.07 5.81 -1.56
C GLY A 48 5.59 5.36 -0.18
N PHE A 49 6.86 5.62 0.14
CA PHE A 49 7.42 5.36 1.48
C PHE A 49 6.71 6.18 2.56
N VAL A 50 6.46 7.48 2.31
CA VAL A 50 5.79 8.36 3.28
C VAL A 50 4.35 7.91 3.51
N VAL A 51 3.63 7.58 2.43
CA VAL A 51 2.26 7.08 2.50
C VAL A 51 2.22 5.75 3.26
N GLY A 52 3.12 4.82 2.94
CA GLY A 52 3.22 3.52 3.62
C GLY A 52 3.47 3.65 5.13
N GLU A 53 4.38 4.54 5.53
CA GLU A 53 4.65 4.85 6.94
C GLU A 53 3.39 5.38 7.66
N LYS A 54 2.68 6.32 7.04
CA LYS A 54 1.44 6.88 7.61
C LYS A 54 0.32 5.84 7.71
N MET A 55 0.20 4.95 6.73
CA MET A 55 -0.75 3.83 6.78
C MET A 55 -0.40 2.83 7.87
N TRP A 56 0.87 2.49 8.02
CA TRP A 56 1.31 1.60 9.07
C TRP A 56 1.02 2.17 10.46
N HIS A 57 1.26 3.47 10.69
CA HIS A 57 0.87 4.14 11.93
C HIS A 57 -0.62 4.03 12.21
N LEU A 58 -1.45 4.27 11.19
CA LEU A 58 -2.90 4.13 11.29
C LEU A 58 -3.30 2.69 11.62
N GLY A 59 -2.57 1.72 11.06
CA GLY A 59 -2.76 0.28 11.29
C GLY A 59 -2.53 -0.19 12.73
N ARG A 60 -1.91 0.63 13.58
CA ARG A 60 -1.74 0.33 15.02
C ARG A 60 -3.04 0.44 15.82
N ARG A 61 -4.05 1.13 15.27
CA ARG A 61 -5.35 1.36 15.93
C ARG A 61 -6.52 0.85 15.11
N HIS A 62 -6.33 0.66 13.81
CA HIS A 62 -7.35 0.23 12.86
C HIS A 62 -6.84 -0.96 12.06
N GLN A 63 -7.73 -1.79 11.56
CA GLN A 63 -7.39 -2.67 10.46
C GLN A 63 -7.32 -1.84 9.18
N VAL A 64 -6.16 -1.75 8.56
CA VAL A 64 -5.96 -0.99 7.32
C VAL A 64 -5.74 -1.96 6.16
N MET A 65 -6.57 -1.85 5.15
CA MET A 65 -6.41 -2.56 3.88
C MET A 65 -6.07 -1.54 2.79
N CYS A 66 -5.10 -1.86 1.96
CA CYS A 66 -4.67 -0.99 0.87
C CYS A 66 -4.49 -1.78 -0.42
N VAL A 67 -5.07 -1.28 -1.50
CA VAL A 67 -4.77 -1.73 -2.86
C VAL A 67 -3.69 -0.83 -3.43
N THR A 68 -2.56 -1.41 -3.84
CA THR A 68 -1.39 -0.66 -4.32
C THR A 68 -0.63 -1.40 -5.41
N HIS A 69 0.00 -0.66 -6.30
CA HIS A 69 0.98 -1.16 -7.26
C HIS A 69 2.42 -0.72 -6.90
N LEU A 70 2.60 0.08 -5.84
CA LEU A 70 3.91 0.54 -5.42
C LEU A 70 4.55 -0.42 -4.41
N PRO A 71 5.70 -1.03 -4.74
CA PRO A 71 6.42 -1.93 -3.83
C PRO A 71 6.88 -1.22 -2.55
N GLN A 72 7.20 0.08 -2.61
CA GLN A 72 7.58 0.89 -1.46
C GLN A 72 6.46 0.98 -0.41
N LEU A 73 5.21 1.03 -0.86
CA LEU A 73 4.05 1.06 0.02
C LEU A 73 3.74 -0.34 0.54
N ALA A 74 3.74 -1.34 -0.35
CA ALA A 74 3.49 -2.75 0.00
C ALA A 74 4.51 -3.30 1.02
N ALA A 75 5.75 -2.79 1.03
CA ALA A 75 6.78 -3.19 1.99
C ALA A 75 6.42 -2.90 3.46
N PHE A 76 5.59 -1.89 3.73
CA PHE A 76 5.12 -1.56 5.08
C PHE A 76 4.03 -2.51 5.62
N GLY A 77 3.34 -3.23 4.75
CA GLY A 77 2.25 -4.12 5.17
C GLY A 77 2.74 -5.22 6.11
N ASP A 78 1.99 -5.52 7.16
CA ASP A 78 2.24 -6.68 8.03
C ASP A 78 1.89 -7.97 7.28
N GLU A 79 0.86 -7.91 6.44
CA GLU A 79 0.45 -8.97 5.54
C GLU A 79 0.42 -8.47 4.08
N HIS A 80 0.71 -9.36 3.14
CA HIS A 80 0.68 -9.07 1.71
C HIS A 80 -0.14 -10.12 0.98
N TYR A 81 -1.14 -9.66 0.23
CA TYR A 81 -1.99 -10.49 -0.60
C TYR A 81 -1.82 -10.12 -2.06
N ARG A 82 -1.63 -11.12 -2.91
CA ARG A 82 -1.61 -10.95 -4.36
C ARG A 82 -2.98 -11.28 -4.93
N VAL A 83 -3.49 -10.36 -5.74
CA VAL A 83 -4.72 -10.58 -6.52
C VAL A 83 -4.32 -10.88 -7.95
N SER A 84 -4.77 -12.01 -8.48
CA SER A 84 -4.51 -12.43 -9.85
C SER A 84 -5.80 -12.75 -10.58
N LYS A 85 -5.83 -12.45 -11.90
CA LYS A 85 -6.92 -12.83 -12.78
C LYS A 85 -6.45 -13.94 -13.69
N GLN A 86 -7.20 -15.03 -13.74
CA GLN A 86 -6.96 -16.15 -14.64
C GLN A 86 -8.14 -16.26 -15.59
N VAL A 87 -7.84 -16.27 -16.89
CA VAL A 87 -8.85 -16.49 -17.93
C VAL A 87 -8.84 -17.97 -18.27
N SER A 88 -9.98 -18.63 -18.09
CA SER A 88 -10.20 -20.04 -18.46
C SER A 88 -11.44 -20.13 -19.37
N GLY A 89 -11.22 -20.25 -20.69
CA GLY A 89 -12.28 -20.14 -21.68
C GLY A 89 -12.95 -18.75 -21.64
N ASP A 90 -14.27 -18.72 -21.54
CA ASP A 90 -15.08 -17.48 -21.47
C ASP A 90 -15.22 -16.92 -20.04
N ARG A 91 -14.54 -17.52 -19.07
CA ARG A 91 -14.67 -17.10 -17.65
C ARG A 91 -13.36 -16.50 -17.14
N THR A 92 -13.47 -15.38 -16.41
CA THR A 92 -12.39 -14.81 -15.66
C THR A 92 -12.56 -15.17 -14.18
N LEU A 93 -11.56 -15.84 -13.62
CA LEU A 93 -11.51 -16.17 -12.20
C LEU A 93 -10.52 -15.21 -11.51
N THR A 94 -10.94 -14.64 -10.40
CA THR A 94 -10.05 -13.84 -9.54
C THR A 94 -9.58 -14.70 -8.37
N GLY A 95 -8.27 -14.87 -8.26
CA GLY A 95 -7.62 -15.54 -7.14
C GLY A 95 -7.01 -14.53 -6.17
N VAL A 96 -7.06 -14.83 -4.88
CA VAL A 96 -6.37 -14.08 -3.82
C VAL A 96 -5.46 -15.03 -3.08
N GLU A 97 -4.19 -14.68 -2.97
CA GLU A 97 -3.15 -15.50 -2.33
C GLU A 97 -2.41 -14.68 -1.28
N LYS A 98 -2.31 -15.20 -0.07
CA LYS A 98 -1.45 -14.62 0.97
C LYS A 98 0.00 -14.96 0.67
N LEU A 99 0.84 -13.94 0.56
CA LEU A 99 2.27 -14.09 0.30
C LEU A 99 3.08 -14.09 1.59
N ILE A 100 3.96 -15.09 1.74
CA ILE A 100 4.86 -15.21 2.89
C ILE A 100 6.32 -15.31 2.41
N SER A 101 7.24 -14.84 3.26
CA SER A 101 8.69 -15.01 3.08
C SER A 101 9.15 -14.72 1.64
N HIS A 102 9.80 -15.67 0.99
CA HIS A 102 10.39 -15.56 -0.34
C HIS A 102 9.36 -15.20 -1.45
N ASN A 103 8.12 -15.65 -1.34
CA ASN A 103 7.06 -15.30 -2.30
C ASN A 103 6.72 -13.80 -2.22
N ARG A 104 6.73 -13.23 -1.03
CA ARG A 104 6.54 -11.79 -0.82
C ARG A 104 7.70 -10.97 -1.43
N GLU A 105 8.94 -11.38 -1.21
CA GLU A 105 10.11 -10.71 -1.79
C GLU A 105 10.07 -10.76 -3.32
N ARG A 106 9.70 -11.91 -3.88
CA ARG A 106 9.56 -12.08 -5.33
C ARG A 106 8.48 -11.17 -5.91
N GLU A 107 7.34 -11.05 -5.24
CA GLU A 107 6.27 -10.14 -5.64
C GLU A 107 6.71 -8.68 -5.59
N LEU A 108 7.36 -8.24 -4.51
CA LEU A 108 7.91 -6.89 -4.40
C LEU A 108 8.93 -6.58 -5.51
N ALA A 109 9.77 -7.55 -5.88
CA ALA A 109 10.69 -7.43 -7.01
C ALA A 109 9.94 -7.25 -8.34
N GLN A 110 8.89 -8.05 -8.57
CA GLN A 110 8.02 -7.91 -9.76
C GLN A 110 7.31 -6.56 -9.81
N MET A 111 6.75 -6.10 -8.70
CA MET A 111 6.14 -4.78 -8.59
C MET A 111 7.13 -3.65 -8.91
N ALA A 112 8.41 -3.83 -8.57
CA ALA A 112 9.49 -2.89 -8.91
C ALA A 112 9.95 -2.98 -10.38
N GLY A 113 9.40 -3.91 -11.17
CA GLY A 113 9.83 -4.17 -12.55
C GLY A 113 11.20 -4.81 -12.66
N THR A 114 11.68 -5.47 -11.59
CA THR A 114 12.99 -6.11 -11.53
C THR A 114 12.83 -7.62 -11.33
N THR A 115 13.78 -8.41 -11.88
CA THR A 115 13.75 -9.87 -11.80
C THR A 115 15.12 -10.40 -11.40
N GLY A 116 15.17 -11.70 -11.06
CA GLY A 116 16.41 -12.38 -10.72
C GLY A 116 16.99 -11.95 -9.37
N GLU A 117 18.27 -12.22 -9.16
CA GLU A 117 18.96 -11.99 -7.89
C GLU A 117 19.01 -10.51 -7.51
N THR A 118 19.24 -9.63 -8.49
CA THR A 118 19.26 -8.17 -8.27
C THR A 118 17.90 -7.65 -7.81
N GLY A 119 16.81 -8.16 -8.40
CA GLY A 119 15.46 -7.81 -7.99
C GLY A 119 15.13 -8.26 -6.57
N LEU A 120 15.54 -9.46 -6.18
CA LEU A 120 15.36 -9.96 -4.81
C LEU A 120 16.16 -9.15 -3.78
N LYS A 121 17.40 -8.75 -4.10
CA LYS A 121 18.17 -7.85 -3.24
C LYS A 121 17.48 -6.49 -3.06
N ALA A 122 17.01 -5.89 -4.16
CA ALA A 122 16.27 -4.62 -4.09
C ALA A 122 14.98 -4.75 -3.27
N ALA A 123 14.24 -5.84 -3.41
CA ALA A 123 13.04 -6.11 -2.61
C ALA A 123 13.36 -6.27 -1.11
N ALA A 124 14.44 -6.98 -0.77
CA ALA A 124 14.90 -7.10 0.61
C ALA A 124 15.29 -5.74 1.21
N GLU A 125 15.98 -4.88 0.45
CA GLU A 125 16.31 -3.51 0.89
C GLU A 125 15.05 -2.65 1.12
N LEU A 126 14.01 -2.79 0.31
CA LEU A 126 12.72 -2.12 0.53
C LEU A 126 12.10 -2.53 1.87
N VAL A 127 12.08 -3.82 2.18
CA VAL A 127 11.55 -4.34 3.45
C VAL A 127 12.38 -3.84 4.63
N ILE A 128 13.71 -3.88 4.53
CA ILE A 128 14.61 -3.36 5.57
C ILE A 128 14.34 -1.86 5.81
N SER A 129 14.26 -1.07 4.75
CA SER A 129 13.99 0.37 4.82
C SER A 129 12.63 0.67 5.47
N ALA A 130 11.60 -0.10 5.14
CA ALA A 130 10.29 0.02 5.78
C ALA A 130 10.35 -0.31 7.27
N ARG A 131 11.02 -1.40 7.66
CA ARG A 131 11.21 -1.80 9.07
C ARG A 131 11.99 -0.77 9.89
N GLN A 132 13.04 -0.18 9.32
CA GLN A 132 13.79 0.90 9.97
C GLN A 132 12.92 2.11 10.27
N ARG A 133 12.06 2.52 9.32
CA ARG A 133 11.11 3.63 9.51
C ARG A 133 10.05 3.29 10.56
N GLN A 134 9.54 2.06 10.56
CA GLN A 134 8.60 1.57 11.56
C GLN A 134 9.22 1.61 12.98
N ALA A 135 10.49 1.25 13.11
CA ALA A 135 11.20 1.25 14.39
C ALA A 135 11.56 2.67 14.88
N ALA A 136 11.78 3.62 13.96
CA ALA A 136 12.10 5.01 14.28
C ALA A 136 10.87 5.87 14.61
N ALA A 137 9.69 5.32 14.40
CA ALA A 137 8.44 6.01 14.62
C ALA A 137 8.09 6.09 16.12
N PRO A 138 7.70 7.27 16.64
CA PRO A 138 7.36 7.48 18.04
C PRO A 138 6.11 6.74 18.50
#